data_7db2744d9fb30729c90eb7d13a0f27ff
#
_entry.id   7db2744d9fb30729c90eb7d13a0f27ff
#
_cell.length_a   1.000
_cell.length_b   1.000
_cell.length_c   1.000
_cell.angle_alpha   90.00
_cell.angle_beta   90.00
_cell.angle_gamma   90.00
#
_symmetry.space_group_name_H-M   'P 1'
#
loop_
_entity.id
_entity.type
_entity.pdbx_description
1 polymer ?
#
loop_
_entity_poly.entity_id
_entity_poly.type
_entity_poly.pdbx_seq_one_letter_code
_entity_poly.pdbx_strand_id
1 'polypeptide(L)'
;MSLKNKNILIIIGGGIAAYKSLDIIRLFKKSGCFVKAILTRSGKEFVTPLSVTTLTGSKTFEEIFDKDTESEIDHISLSRWADIIIVMPTTANLMTKLSIGKAEDLATTVILASDKDILLVPAMNVRMWIHKATQKNVKSLQDYGYLFLGPEKGEMACGEYGEGKMSSPRQIYSFIINYFDKRNLIKKKNLKALVTGGPTKEYLDPVRYISNESSGKQGFEIALALSKLGIKTKFITGPSNLIHRKELTTKKIVSADEMFVEVKKSLPVDVLSLIHI
;
A
#
# COMPACT_ATOMS: atom_id res chain seq x y z
N MET A 1 1.71 11.67 -2.14
CA MET A 1 0.36 11.94 -2.71
C MET A 1 -0.67 12.09 -1.60
N SER A 2 -1.77 12.77 -1.87
CA SER A 2 -2.82 13.06 -0.88
C SER A 2 -3.76 11.86 -0.74
N LEU A 3 -4.11 11.47 0.49
CA LEU A 3 -5.19 10.52 0.79
C LEU A 3 -6.58 11.15 0.60
N LYS A 4 -6.63 12.37 0.10
CA LYS A 4 -7.88 13.13 -0.10
C LYS A 4 -8.90 12.32 -0.89
N ASN A 5 -10.13 12.34 -0.42
CA ASN A 5 -11.29 11.65 -1.00
C ASN A 5 -11.19 10.10 -1.01
N LYS A 6 -10.33 9.50 -0.16
CA LYS A 6 -10.31 8.06 0.04
C LYS A 6 -11.32 7.63 1.10
N ASN A 7 -12.01 6.56 0.83
CA ASN A 7 -13.00 5.94 1.72
C ASN A 7 -12.31 4.85 2.56
N ILE A 8 -12.18 5.09 3.85
CA ILE A 8 -11.51 4.16 4.78
C ILE A 8 -12.55 3.61 5.75
N LEU A 9 -12.76 2.30 5.73
CA LEU A 9 -13.57 1.62 6.72
C LEU A 9 -12.66 1.07 7.83
N ILE A 10 -12.91 1.48 9.06
CA ILE A 10 -12.16 1.01 10.23
C ILE A 10 -13.05 0.07 11.03
N ILE A 11 -12.57 -1.14 11.29
CA ILE A 11 -13.20 -2.11 12.18
C ILE A 11 -12.42 -2.11 13.50
N ILE A 12 -13.08 -1.72 14.59
CA ILE A 12 -12.46 -1.58 15.90
C ILE A 12 -12.77 -2.84 16.71
N GLY A 13 -11.74 -3.69 16.89
CA GLY A 13 -11.82 -4.89 17.71
C GLY A 13 -11.63 -4.60 19.20
N GLY A 14 -11.89 -5.62 20.04
CA GLY A 14 -11.70 -5.53 21.49
C GLY A 14 -10.23 -5.53 21.89
N GLY A 15 -9.92 -4.87 23.00
CA GLY A 15 -8.60 -4.81 23.60
C GLY A 15 -8.16 -3.38 23.91
N ILE A 16 -7.25 -3.25 24.89
CA ILE A 16 -6.82 -1.92 25.37
C ILE A 16 -6.28 -1.02 24.24
N ALA A 17 -5.67 -1.60 23.19
CA ALA A 17 -5.16 -0.84 22.07
C ALA A 17 -6.25 -0.17 21.20
N ALA A 18 -7.54 -0.45 21.44
CA ALA A 18 -8.65 0.17 20.69
C ALA A 18 -8.67 1.70 20.78
N TYR A 19 -8.19 2.30 21.88
CA TYR A 19 -8.09 3.77 21.99
C TYR A 19 -7.24 4.40 20.90
N LYS A 20 -6.22 3.70 20.39
CA LYS A 20 -5.37 4.20 19.31
C LYS A 20 -6.14 4.39 17.99
N SER A 21 -7.29 3.72 17.84
CA SER A 21 -8.16 3.89 16.68
C SER A 21 -8.69 5.31 16.57
N LEU A 22 -8.90 5.98 17.70
CA LEU A 22 -9.37 7.37 17.75
C LEU A 22 -8.32 8.33 17.17
N ASP A 23 -7.04 8.09 17.44
CA ASP A 23 -5.95 8.90 16.90
C ASP A 23 -5.78 8.71 15.39
N ILE A 24 -5.89 7.47 14.90
CA ILE A 24 -5.77 7.20 13.47
C ILE A 24 -6.97 7.78 12.68
N ILE A 25 -8.18 7.74 13.24
CA ILE A 25 -9.35 8.39 12.65
C ILE A 25 -9.07 9.89 12.47
N ARG A 26 -8.52 10.57 13.49
CA ARG A 26 -8.13 11.98 13.40
C ARG A 26 -7.11 12.24 12.29
N LEU A 27 -6.08 11.37 12.15
CA LEU A 27 -5.07 11.51 11.11
C LEU A 27 -5.68 11.38 9.70
N PHE A 28 -6.53 10.39 9.47
CA PHE A 28 -7.21 10.22 8.19
C PHE A 28 -8.15 11.39 7.88
N LYS A 29 -8.94 11.85 8.84
CA LYS A 29 -9.83 13.02 8.66
C LYS A 29 -9.04 14.28 8.31
N LYS A 30 -7.91 14.55 8.99
CA LYS A 30 -7.02 15.68 8.66
C LYS A 30 -6.45 15.60 7.25
N SER A 31 -6.32 14.40 6.70
CA SER A 31 -5.81 14.16 5.34
C SER A 31 -6.90 14.22 4.27
N GLY A 32 -8.13 14.55 4.65
CA GLY A 32 -9.28 14.66 3.74
C GLY A 32 -9.88 13.33 3.33
N CYS A 33 -9.66 12.26 4.12
CA CYS A 33 -10.34 10.97 3.93
C CYS A 33 -11.78 11.03 4.43
N PHE A 34 -12.64 10.24 3.81
CA PHE A 34 -13.91 9.84 4.39
C PHE A 34 -13.68 8.59 5.25
N VAL A 35 -14.13 8.61 6.50
CA VAL A 35 -13.94 7.51 7.45
C VAL A 35 -15.28 7.06 7.98
N LYS A 36 -15.58 5.78 7.84
CA LYS A 36 -16.66 5.09 8.55
C LYS A 36 -16.07 4.06 9.51
N ALA A 37 -16.79 3.73 10.57
CA ALA A 37 -16.30 2.78 11.56
C ALA A 37 -17.36 1.74 11.94
N ILE A 38 -16.91 0.48 12.05
CA ILE A 38 -17.64 -0.60 12.70
C ILE A 38 -17.00 -0.82 14.06
N LEU A 39 -17.81 -0.79 15.11
CA LEU A 39 -17.37 -1.06 16.47
C LEU A 39 -17.90 -2.43 16.91
N THR A 40 -16.98 -3.37 17.10
CA THR A 40 -17.37 -4.72 17.55
C THR A 40 -17.89 -4.70 18.99
N ARG A 41 -18.70 -5.70 19.38
CA ARG A 41 -19.20 -5.82 20.74
C ARG A 41 -18.09 -5.71 21.79
N SER A 42 -16.96 -6.40 21.58
CA SER A 42 -15.82 -6.31 22.49
C SER A 42 -15.07 -4.97 22.38
N GLY A 43 -15.16 -4.27 21.26
CA GLY A 43 -14.57 -2.94 21.08
C GLY A 43 -15.27 -1.87 21.91
N LYS A 44 -16.58 -2.02 22.15
CA LYS A 44 -17.38 -1.11 22.98
C LYS A 44 -16.92 -1.04 24.44
N GLU A 45 -16.27 -2.07 24.94
CA GLU A 45 -15.72 -2.12 26.30
C GLU A 45 -14.50 -1.19 26.47
N PHE A 46 -13.89 -0.72 25.37
CA PHE A 46 -12.66 0.08 25.39
C PHE A 46 -12.83 1.48 24.80
N VAL A 47 -13.76 1.66 23.86
CA VAL A 47 -14.09 2.95 23.24
C VAL A 47 -15.60 3.04 23.04
N THR A 48 -16.16 4.25 23.19
CA THR A 48 -17.62 4.42 23.09
C THR A 48 -18.04 4.72 21.64
N PRO A 49 -19.24 4.28 21.22
CA PRO A 49 -19.79 4.68 19.92
C PRO A 49 -19.83 6.19 19.72
N LEU A 50 -20.14 6.95 20.78
CA LEU A 50 -20.18 8.40 20.77
C LEU A 50 -18.81 9.00 20.38
N SER A 51 -17.71 8.50 20.98
CA SER A 51 -16.35 8.96 20.67
C SER A 51 -16.00 8.70 19.21
N VAL A 52 -16.36 7.52 18.69
CA VAL A 52 -16.10 7.13 17.30
C VAL A 52 -16.93 7.98 16.34
N THR A 53 -18.24 8.13 16.57
CA THR A 53 -19.15 8.96 15.76
C THR A 53 -18.68 10.42 15.70
N THR A 54 -18.30 10.98 16.85
CA THR A 54 -17.81 12.37 16.92
C THR A 54 -16.55 12.59 16.06
N LEU A 55 -15.61 11.64 16.07
CA LEU A 55 -14.36 11.77 15.33
C LEU A 55 -14.50 11.45 13.83
N THR A 56 -15.35 10.49 13.48
CA THR A 56 -15.60 10.15 12.07
C THR A 56 -16.51 11.18 11.40
N GLY A 57 -17.39 11.82 12.16
CA GLY A 57 -18.49 12.63 11.63
C GLY A 57 -19.55 11.80 10.91
N SER A 58 -19.66 10.51 11.24
CA SER A 58 -20.57 9.54 10.62
C SER A 58 -21.08 8.59 11.69
N LYS A 59 -22.27 8.02 11.49
CA LYS A 59 -22.82 6.96 12.37
C LYS A 59 -21.78 5.86 12.57
N THR A 60 -21.63 5.38 13.80
CA THR A 60 -20.86 4.16 14.12
C THR A 60 -21.76 2.95 13.92
N PHE A 61 -21.28 1.98 13.15
CA PHE A 61 -22.02 0.75 12.87
C PHE A 61 -21.65 -0.32 13.91
N GLU A 62 -22.63 -1.06 14.40
CA GLU A 62 -22.43 -1.98 15.53
C GLU A 62 -23.01 -3.37 15.26
N GLU A 63 -24.20 -3.46 14.67
CA GLU A 63 -24.97 -4.70 14.48
C GLU A 63 -25.38 -4.86 13.00
N ILE A 64 -25.62 -6.12 12.60
CA ILE A 64 -26.06 -6.46 11.24
C ILE A 64 -27.44 -5.88 10.94
N PHE A 65 -28.33 -5.91 11.93
CA PHE A 65 -29.69 -5.42 11.82
C PHE A 65 -29.86 -4.24 12.78
N ASP A 66 -29.79 -3.05 12.27
CA ASP A 66 -30.09 -1.84 13.01
C ASP A 66 -31.54 -1.48 12.76
N LYS A 67 -32.32 -1.33 13.83
CA LYS A 67 -33.77 -1.07 13.78
C LYS A 67 -34.12 0.28 13.16
N ASP A 68 -33.16 1.19 13.05
CA ASP A 68 -33.36 2.55 12.55
C ASP A 68 -33.07 2.71 11.04
N THR A 69 -32.69 1.63 10.34
CA THR A 69 -32.40 1.69 8.89
C THR A 69 -33.31 0.73 8.13
N GLU A 70 -34.42 1.28 7.59
CA GLU A 70 -35.46 0.49 6.88
C GLU A 70 -35.08 -0.05 5.49
N SER A 71 -33.93 0.24 4.89
CA SER A 71 -33.79 -0.01 3.44
C SER A 71 -32.43 -0.44 2.88
N GLU A 72 -31.35 -0.50 3.65
CA GLU A 72 -30.05 -0.93 3.09
C GLU A 72 -29.40 -2.03 3.93
N ILE A 73 -28.98 -3.09 3.20
CA ILE A 73 -28.17 -4.15 3.78
C ILE A 73 -26.78 -3.56 4.07
N ASP A 74 -26.59 -3.05 5.31
CA ASP A 74 -25.41 -2.28 5.73
C ASP A 74 -24.07 -2.94 5.40
N HIS A 75 -23.98 -4.28 5.50
CA HIS A 75 -22.75 -5.00 5.21
C HIS A 75 -22.35 -4.92 3.73
N ILE A 76 -23.32 -4.94 2.80
CA ILE A 76 -23.04 -4.80 1.36
C ILE A 76 -22.65 -3.35 1.06
N SER A 77 -23.39 -2.38 1.58
CA SER A 77 -23.12 -0.97 1.33
C SER A 77 -21.74 -0.56 1.86
N LEU A 78 -21.38 -1.01 3.08
CA LEU A 78 -20.07 -0.72 3.69
C LEU A 78 -18.91 -1.40 2.96
N SER A 79 -19.07 -2.66 2.56
CA SER A 79 -18.03 -3.39 1.82
C SER A 79 -17.73 -2.76 0.47
N ARG A 80 -18.75 -2.25 -0.23
CA ARG A 80 -18.60 -1.56 -1.53
C ARG A 80 -18.10 -0.14 -1.40
N TRP A 81 -18.49 0.57 -0.35
CA TRP A 81 -18.11 1.96 -0.12
C TRP A 81 -16.61 2.12 0.15
N ALA A 82 -15.98 1.19 0.84
CA ALA A 82 -14.59 1.28 1.23
C ALA A 82 -13.62 1.18 0.03
N ASP A 83 -12.54 1.96 0.05
CA ASP A 83 -11.36 1.76 -0.80
C ASP A 83 -10.37 0.78 -0.15
N ILE A 84 -10.38 0.70 1.18
CA ILE A 84 -9.64 -0.25 2.02
C ILE A 84 -10.37 -0.45 3.35
N ILE A 85 -10.26 -1.64 3.90
CA ILE A 85 -10.74 -1.98 5.24
C ILE A 85 -9.55 -2.15 6.18
N ILE A 86 -9.60 -1.53 7.36
CA ILE A 86 -8.54 -1.63 8.38
C ILE A 86 -9.16 -2.21 9.65
N VAL A 87 -8.64 -3.35 10.11
CA VAL A 87 -9.07 -3.99 11.35
C VAL A 87 -8.04 -3.69 12.44
N MET A 88 -8.42 -2.89 13.42
CA MET A 88 -7.49 -2.41 14.45
C MET A 88 -8.17 -2.08 15.78
N PRO A 89 -7.78 -2.71 16.88
CA PRO A 89 -6.86 -3.86 16.93
C PRO A 89 -7.47 -5.14 16.37
N THR A 90 -6.65 -5.99 15.75
CA THR A 90 -7.05 -7.34 15.35
C THR A 90 -6.67 -8.31 16.45
N THR A 91 -7.66 -8.86 17.15
CA THR A 91 -7.47 -9.84 18.23
C THR A 91 -7.28 -11.26 17.68
N ALA A 92 -6.72 -12.16 18.51
CA ALA A 92 -6.63 -13.59 18.16
C ALA A 92 -7.99 -14.21 17.83
N ASN A 93 -9.04 -13.83 18.59
CA ASN A 93 -10.41 -14.29 18.33
C ASN A 93 -10.91 -13.85 16.95
N LEU A 94 -10.71 -12.57 16.60
CA LEU A 94 -11.13 -12.07 15.29
C LEU A 94 -10.34 -12.73 14.16
N MET A 95 -9.02 -12.93 14.33
CA MET A 95 -8.21 -13.68 13.35
C MET A 95 -8.75 -15.10 13.14
N THR A 96 -9.14 -15.79 14.24
CA THR A 96 -9.70 -17.14 14.15
C THR A 96 -10.99 -17.14 13.35
N LYS A 97 -11.91 -16.21 13.62
CA LYS A 97 -13.16 -16.09 12.86
C LYS A 97 -12.89 -15.87 11.37
N LEU A 98 -11.97 -14.95 11.05
CA LEU A 98 -11.64 -14.64 9.68
C LEU A 98 -10.94 -15.80 8.95
N SER A 99 -10.06 -16.55 9.65
CA SER A 99 -9.31 -17.66 9.05
C SER A 99 -10.21 -18.85 8.64
N ILE A 100 -11.37 -18.96 9.25
CA ILE A 100 -12.37 -20.01 8.92
C ILE A 100 -13.59 -19.45 8.15
N GLY A 101 -13.57 -18.17 7.77
CA GLY A 101 -14.65 -17.54 7.01
C GLY A 101 -15.95 -17.39 7.80
N LYS A 102 -15.91 -17.23 9.14
CA LYS A 102 -17.10 -17.10 9.96
C LYS A 102 -17.69 -15.70 9.89
N ALA A 103 -18.92 -15.57 9.42
CA ALA A 103 -19.72 -14.33 9.36
C ALA A 103 -20.82 -14.37 10.42
N GLU A 104 -20.49 -14.01 11.67
CA GLU A 104 -21.44 -14.04 12.78
C GLU A 104 -21.81 -12.67 13.34
N ASP A 105 -21.07 -11.65 12.95
CA ASP A 105 -21.29 -10.25 13.33
C ASP A 105 -21.07 -9.33 12.13
N LEU A 106 -21.46 -8.05 12.27
CA LEU A 106 -21.33 -7.08 11.17
C LEU A 106 -19.90 -6.98 10.65
N ALA A 107 -18.89 -6.98 11.54
CA ALA A 107 -17.50 -6.85 11.19
C ALA A 107 -17.02 -8.00 10.29
N THR A 108 -17.27 -9.23 10.70
CA THR A 108 -16.89 -10.43 9.96
C THR A 108 -17.68 -10.61 8.66
N THR A 109 -18.97 -10.22 8.67
CA THR A 109 -19.82 -10.26 7.47
C THR A 109 -19.36 -9.27 6.40
N VAL A 110 -19.06 -8.01 6.81
CA VAL A 110 -18.52 -6.99 5.88
C VAL A 110 -17.19 -7.42 5.26
N ILE A 111 -16.30 -7.99 6.06
CA ILE A 111 -15.00 -8.49 5.60
C ILE A 111 -15.19 -9.61 4.58
N LEU A 112 -16.05 -10.59 4.86
CA LEU A 112 -16.29 -11.72 3.96
C LEU A 112 -17.00 -11.30 2.66
N ALA A 113 -17.85 -10.27 2.72
CA ALA A 113 -18.58 -9.73 1.57
C ALA A 113 -17.75 -8.72 0.73
N SER A 114 -16.51 -8.43 1.14
CA SER A 114 -15.69 -7.40 0.51
C SER A 114 -14.74 -7.95 -0.56
N ASP A 115 -14.61 -7.20 -1.66
CA ASP A 115 -13.60 -7.36 -2.70
C ASP A 115 -12.39 -6.42 -2.51
N LYS A 116 -12.32 -5.71 -1.38
CA LYS A 116 -11.27 -4.74 -1.09
C LYS A 116 -10.13 -5.38 -0.31
N ASP A 117 -8.95 -4.77 -0.42
CA ASP A 117 -7.83 -5.17 0.42
C ASP A 117 -8.14 -4.87 1.89
N ILE A 118 -7.78 -5.81 2.76
CA ILE A 118 -8.03 -5.75 4.19
C ILE A 118 -6.69 -5.74 4.92
N LEU A 119 -6.45 -4.70 5.70
CA LEU A 119 -5.29 -4.57 6.57
C LEU A 119 -5.63 -5.01 7.98
N LEU A 120 -4.95 -6.02 8.47
CA LEU A 120 -5.02 -6.48 9.85
C LEU A 120 -3.88 -5.87 10.65
N VAL A 121 -4.21 -5.24 11.79
CA VAL A 121 -3.24 -4.65 12.73
C VAL A 121 -3.34 -5.39 14.06
N PRO A 122 -2.51 -6.44 14.26
CA PRO A 122 -2.58 -7.31 15.42
C PRO A 122 -2.27 -6.60 16.73
N ALA A 123 -3.01 -6.97 17.79
CA ALA A 123 -2.71 -6.60 19.16
C ALA A 123 -3.19 -7.69 20.11
N MET A 124 -2.27 -8.27 20.86
CA MET A 124 -2.55 -9.30 21.84
C MET A 124 -1.35 -9.54 22.77
N ASN A 125 -1.54 -10.30 23.82
CA ASN A 125 -0.45 -10.76 24.68
C ASN A 125 0.60 -11.57 23.90
N VAL A 126 1.87 -11.54 24.32
CA VAL A 126 3.00 -12.26 23.67
C VAL A 126 2.70 -13.74 23.52
N ARG A 127 2.20 -14.38 24.57
CA ARG A 127 1.92 -15.82 24.56
C ARG A 127 0.82 -16.18 23.55
N MET A 128 -0.18 -15.31 23.43
CA MET A 128 -1.22 -15.46 22.41
C MET A 128 -0.65 -15.31 21.01
N TRP A 129 0.26 -14.34 20.81
CA TRP A 129 0.85 -14.11 19.49
C TRP A 129 1.69 -15.29 19.02
N ILE A 130 2.62 -15.79 19.86
CA ILE A 130 3.50 -16.91 19.52
C ILE A 130 2.79 -18.26 19.51
N HIS A 131 1.54 -18.33 19.97
CA HIS A 131 0.79 -19.59 20.03
C HIS A 131 0.61 -20.18 18.62
N LYS A 132 0.86 -21.50 18.48
CA LYS A 132 0.82 -22.21 17.19
C LYS A 132 -0.51 -22.01 16.44
N ALA A 133 -1.66 -21.96 17.14
CA ALA A 133 -2.95 -21.71 16.51
C ALA A 133 -3.02 -20.29 15.92
N THR A 134 -2.53 -19.28 16.64
CA THR A 134 -2.49 -17.90 16.13
C THR A 134 -1.60 -17.79 14.89
N GLN A 135 -0.39 -18.38 14.94
CA GLN A 135 0.53 -18.36 13.80
C GLN A 135 -0.02 -19.12 12.58
N LYS A 136 -0.75 -20.22 12.80
CA LYS A 136 -1.49 -20.91 11.73
C LYS A 136 -2.55 -19.99 11.10
N ASN A 137 -3.32 -19.28 11.92
CA ASN A 137 -4.35 -18.36 11.43
C ASN A 137 -3.72 -17.18 10.66
N VAL A 138 -2.61 -16.62 11.14
CA VAL A 138 -1.85 -15.58 10.44
C VAL A 138 -1.44 -16.06 9.05
N LYS A 139 -0.85 -17.25 8.95
CA LYS A 139 -0.44 -17.83 7.67
C LYS A 139 -1.63 -18.01 6.74
N SER A 140 -2.72 -18.59 7.21
CA SER A 140 -3.95 -18.79 6.40
C SER A 140 -4.50 -17.45 5.89
N LEU A 141 -4.53 -16.42 6.74
CA LEU A 141 -5.01 -15.10 6.34
C LEU A 141 -4.07 -14.41 5.33
N GLN A 142 -2.76 -14.61 5.45
CA GLN A 142 -1.80 -14.15 4.45
C GLN A 142 -2.00 -14.86 3.10
N ASP A 143 -2.24 -16.16 3.13
CA ASP A 143 -2.53 -16.95 1.92
C ASP A 143 -3.85 -16.52 1.25
N TYR A 144 -4.82 -16.01 2.02
CA TYR A 144 -6.05 -15.39 1.50
C TYR A 144 -5.86 -13.97 0.98
N GLY A 145 -4.65 -13.40 1.10
CA GLY A 145 -4.33 -12.06 0.60
C GLY A 145 -4.55 -10.92 1.59
N TYR A 146 -4.81 -11.22 2.87
CA TYR A 146 -4.89 -10.17 3.90
C TYR A 146 -3.53 -9.53 4.14
N LEU A 147 -3.53 -8.20 4.24
CA LEU A 147 -2.35 -7.43 4.58
C LEU A 147 -2.15 -7.40 6.10
N PHE A 148 -0.90 -7.43 6.54
CA PHE A 148 -0.54 -7.35 7.95
C PHE A 148 0.40 -6.19 8.21
N LEU A 149 0.18 -5.49 9.33
CA LEU A 149 1.10 -4.49 9.87
C LEU A 149 1.33 -4.74 11.36
N GLY A 150 2.53 -5.13 11.72
CA GLY A 150 2.86 -5.58 13.08
C GLY A 150 2.48 -7.05 13.36
N PRO A 151 2.38 -7.47 14.64
CA PRO A 151 2.58 -6.62 15.81
C PRO A 151 4.04 -6.21 16.00
N GLU A 152 4.24 -5.15 16.79
CA GLU A 152 5.57 -4.69 17.15
C GLU A 152 6.07 -5.34 18.43
N LYS A 153 7.39 -5.32 18.57
CA LYS A 153 8.06 -5.72 19.81
C LYS A 153 8.06 -4.53 20.78
N GLY A 154 7.68 -4.74 22.02
CA GLY A 154 7.69 -3.72 23.05
C GLY A 154 6.97 -4.15 24.32
N GLU A 155 6.93 -3.25 25.29
CA GLU A 155 6.17 -3.42 26.52
C GLU A 155 4.67 -3.31 26.24
N MET A 156 3.89 -4.22 26.83
CA MET A 156 2.44 -4.28 26.74
C MET A 156 1.78 -3.84 28.04
N ALA A 157 0.47 -3.55 27.97
CA ALA A 157 -0.30 -3.11 29.13
C ALA A 157 -0.32 -4.11 30.30
N CYS A 158 -0.03 -5.40 30.03
CA CYS A 158 0.11 -6.43 31.06
C CYS A 158 1.53 -6.51 31.68
N GLY A 159 2.45 -5.61 31.31
CA GLY A 159 3.84 -5.62 31.80
C GLY A 159 4.75 -6.63 31.11
N GLU A 160 4.26 -7.44 30.18
CA GLU A 160 5.10 -8.34 29.39
C GLU A 160 5.81 -7.59 28.26
N TYR A 161 7.04 -8.00 27.95
CA TYR A 161 7.82 -7.47 26.84
C TYR A 161 7.99 -8.51 25.74
N GLY A 162 7.67 -8.14 24.50
CA GLY A 162 7.82 -9.01 23.34
C GLY A 162 6.97 -8.58 22.16
N GLU A 163 6.77 -9.47 21.20
CA GLU A 163 5.89 -9.25 20.06
C GLU A 163 4.42 -9.39 20.47
N GLY A 164 3.59 -8.42 20.13
CA GLY A 164 2.17 -8.39 20.49
C GLY A 164 1.59 -6.99 20.57
N LYS A 165 2.48 -5.97 20.59
CA LYS A 165 2.09 -4.55 20.65
C LYS A 165 1.55 -4.08 19.31
N MET A 166 0.38 -3.42 19.31
CA MET A 166 -0.19 -2.82 18.11
C MET A 166 0.72 -1.72 17.55
N SER A 167 0.94 -1.73 16.25
CA SER A 167 1.64 -0.65 15.54
C SER A 167 1.08 0.73 15.87
N SER A 168 1.94 1.74 15.88
CA SER A 168 1.53 3.10 16.22
C SER A 168 0.60 3.71 15.16
N PRO A 169 -0.26 4.68 15.52
CA PRO A 169 -1.11 5.38 14.56
C PRO A 169 -0.33 6.00 13.40
N ARG A 170 0.89 6.50 13.64
CA ARG A 170 1.75 7.06 12.59
C ARG A 170 2.25 6.00 11.60
N GLN A 171 2.61 4.81 12.09
CA GLN A 171 3.05 3.72 11.21
C GLN A 171 1.90 3.19 10.35
N ILE A 172 0.70 3.04 10.93
CA ILE A 172 -0.50 2.66 10.18
C ILE A 172 -0.80 3.70 9.11
N TYR A 173 -0.76 4.97 9.46
CA TYR A 173 -0.97 6.08 8.53
C TYR A 173 0.05 6.07 7.38
N SER A 174 1.34 5.91 7.68
CA SER A 174 2.39 5.82 6.68
C SER A 174 2.24 4.59 5.77
N PHE A 175 1.84 3.45 6.33
CA PHE A 175 1.54 2.25 5.55
C PHE A 175 0.42 2.51 4.53
N ILE A 176 -0.66 3.16 4.95
CA ILE A 176 -1.82 3.46 4.07
C ILE A 176 -1.44 4.45 2.97
N ILE A 177 -0.62 5.47 3.26
CA ILE A 177 -0.07 6.35 2.20
C ILE A 177 0.68 5.52 1.16
N ASN A 178 1.65 4.71 1.60
CA ASN A 178 2.45 3.89 0.71
C ASN A 178 1.62 2.88 -0.08
N TYR A 179 0.57 2.32 0.53
CA TYR A 179 -0.37 1.41 -0.12
C TYR A 179 -1.09 2.09 -1.29
N PHE A 180 -1.66 3.28 -1.09
CA PHE A 180 -2.35 3.99 -2.15
C PHE A 180 -1.38 4.54 -3.21
N ASP A 181 -0.19 4.95 -2.83
CA ASP A 181 0.85 5.39 -3.76
C ASP A 181 1.28 4.24 -4.67
N LYS A 182 1.54 3.04 -4.12
CA LYS A 182 1.83 1.84 -4.92
C LYS A 182 0.69 1.47 -5.88
N ARG A 183 -0.56 1.51 -5.42
CA ARG A 183 -1.73 1.25 -6.27
C ARG A 183 -1.90 2.27 -7.40
N ASN A 184 -1.64 3.53 -7.13
CA ASN A 184 -1.65 4.58 -8.15
C ASN A 184 -0.52 4.37 -9.18
N LEU A 185 0.63 3.85 -8.76
CA LEU A 185 1.73 3.47 -9.64
C LEU A 185 1.37 2.26 -10.51
N ILE A 186 0.69 1.26 -9.96
CA ILE A 186 0.21 0.10 -10.72
C ILE A 186 -0.81 0.51 -11.80
N LYS A 187 -1.67 1.50 -11.55
CA LYS A 187 -2.56 2.09 -12.58
C LYS A 187 -1.80 2.74 -13.74
N LYS A 188 -0.53 3.10 -13.54
CA LYS A 188 0.36 3.66 -14.56
C LYS A 188 1.09 2.61 -15.41
N LYS A 189 0.81 1.30 -15.23
CA LYS A 189 1.46 0.20 -15.99
C LYS A 189 1.32 0.28 -17.51
N ASN A 190 0.36 1.04 -18.02
CA ASN A 190 0.19 1.25 -19.45
C ASN A 190 1.02 2.42 -19.99
N LEU A 191 1.69 3.18 -19.14
CA LEU A 191 2.56 4.26 -19.58
C LEU A 191 3.85 3.69 -20.18
N LYS A 192 4.32 4.35 -21.25
CA LYS A 192 5.59 4.07 -21.92
C LYS A 192 6.57 5.21 -21.63
N ALA A 193 7.77 4.87 -21.26
CA ALA A 193 8.85 5.83 -21.05
C ALA A 193 10.04 5.51 -21.94
N LEU A 194 10.65 6.56 -22.46
CA LEU A 194 11.92 6.50 -23.19
C LEU A 194 12.93 7.41 -22.50
N VAL A 195 14.07 6.86 -22.17
CA VAL A 195 15.17 7.59 -21.54
C VAL A 195 16.43 7.42 -22.38
N THR A 196 17.12 8.51 -22.68
CA THR A 196 18.45 8.47 -23.29
C THR A 196 19.51 8.79 -22.26
N GLY A 197 20.72 8.25 -22.42
CA GLY A 197 21.85 8.55 -21.55
C GLY A 197 23.17 8.00 -22.11
N GLY A 198 24.26 8.45 -21.50
CA GLY A 198 25.60 8.07 -21.91
C GLY A 198 26.16 8.91 -23.05
N PRO A 199 27.46 8.76 -23.34
CA PRO A 199 28.14 9.48 -24.42
C PRO A 199 27.78 8.90 -25.78
N THR A 200 27.96 9.69 -26.82
CA THR A 200 28.06 9.19 -28.21
C THR A 200 29.49 9.27 -28.70
N LYS A 201 29.81 8.53 -29.75
CA LYS A 201 31.09 8.59 -30.42
C LYS A 201 30.85 9.03 -31.85
N GLU A 202 31.44 10.18 -32.19
CA GLU A 202 31.39 10.75 -33.55
C GLU A 202 32.73 10.50 -34.21
N TYR A 203 32.80 9.53 -35.12
CA TYR A 203 34.03 9.13 -35.76
C TYR A 203 34.48 10.17 -36.78
N LEU A 204 35.75 10.61 -36.66
CA LEU A 204 36.44 11.45 -37.65
C LEU A 204 37.07 10.58 -38.72
N ASP A 205 37.59 9.42 -38.36
CA ASP A 205 38.14 8.39 -39.19
C ASP A 205 37.98 7.01 -38.48
N PRO A 206 38.42 5.90 -39.10
CA PRO A 206 38.25 4.57 -38.48
C PRO A 206 38.89 4.40 -37.09
N VAL A 207 39.76 5.31 -36.67
CA VAL A 207 40.54 5.21 -35.43
C VAL A 207 40.15 6.30 -34.43
N ARG A 208 39.94 7.55 -34.91
CA ARG A 208 39.70 8.72 -34.05
C ARG A 208 38.22 9.10 -33.98
N TYR A 209 37.77 9.47 -32.82
CA TYR A 209 36.40 9.94 -32.59
C TYR A 209 36.36 11.06 -31.56
N ILE A 210 35.32 11.89 -31.62
CA ILE A 210 34.97 12.87 -30.61
C ILE A 210 33.91 12.25 -29.73
N SER A 211 34.03 12.43 -28.41
CA SER A 211 33.07 11.97 -27.42
C SER A 211 33.10 12.87 -26.17
N ASN A 212 32.14 12.72 -25.28
CA ASN A 212 32.13 13.38 -23.96
C ASN A 212 32.37 12.37 -22.83
N GLU A 213 32.68 12.86 -21.63
CA GLU A 213 32.95 12.02 -20.45
C GLU A 213 31.70 11.55 -19.71
N SER A 214 30.52 11.64 -20.32
CA SER A 214 29.28 11.21 -19.67
C SER A 214 29.31 9.73 -19.29
N SER A 215 29.14 9.41 -18.03
CA SER A 215 29.06 8.02 -17.55
C SER A 215 27.75 7.33 -17.91
N GLY A 216 26.71 8.07 -18.30
CA GLY A 216 25.35 7.57 -18.52
C GLY A 216 24.59 7.17 -17.26
N LYS A 217 25.22 7.29 -16.07
CA LYS A 217 24.66 6.80 -14.79
C LYS A 217 23.34 7.48 -14.43
N GLN A 218 23.20 8.77 -14.63
CA GLN A 218 21.99 9.51 -14.32
C GLN A 218 20.79 9.02 -15.14
N GLY A 219 20.95 8.91 -16.48
CA GLY A 219 19.89 8.37 -17.35
C GLY A 219 19.53 6.93 -17.01
N PHE A 220 20.54 6.11 -16.68
CA PHE A 220 20.31 4.73 -16.25
C PHE A 220 19.50 4.63 -14.95
N GLU A 221 19.83 5.42 -13.91
CA GLU A 221 19.09 5.42 -12.63
C GLU A 221 17.66 5.94 -12.79
N ILE A 222 17.43 6.94 -13.66
CA ILE A 222 16.07 7.41 -13.99
C ILE A 222 15.28 6.31 -14.70
N ALA A 223 15.88 5.66 -15.71
CA ALA A 223 15.22 4.57 -16.43
C ALA A 223 14.88 3.40 -15.48
N LEU A 224 15.80 3.06 -14.58
CA LEU A 224 15.58 2.02 -13.58
C LEU A 224 14.47 2.40 -12.58
N ALA A 225 14.44 3.66 -12.13
CA ALA A 225 13.40 4.16 -11.26
C ALA A 225 12.00 4.10 -11.91
N LEU A 226 11.89 4.53 -13.16
CA LEU A 226 10.65 4.45 -13.95
C LEU A 226 10.19 3.00 -14.14
N SER A 227 11.12 2.09 -14.45
CA SER A 227 10.82 0.65 -14.57
C SER A 227 10.34 0.05 -13.25
N LYS A 228 10.98 0.37 -12.12
CA LYS A 228 10.53 -0.04 -10.78
C LYS A 228 9.15 0.50 -10.41
N LEU A 229 8.75 1.63 -10.97
CA LEU A 229 7.41 2.18 -10.84
C LEU A 229 6.36 1.46 -11.73
N GLY A 230 6.76 0.41 -12.45
CA GLY A 230 5.88 -0.36 -13.32
C GLY A 230 5.60 0.28 -14.68
N ILE A 231 6.33 1.32 -15.06
CA ILE A 231 6.24 1.98 -16.38
C ILE A 231 7.08 1.17 -17.39
N LYS A 232 6.52 0.87 -18.57
CA LYS A 232 7.27 0.20 -19.66
C LYS A 232 8.37 1.14 -20.16
N THR A 233 9.58 0.95 -19.64
CA THR A 233 10.70 1.87 -19.90
C THR A 233 11.70 1.26 -20.87
N LYS A 234 12.04 2.01 -21.93
CA LYS A 234 13.14 1.73 -22.83
C LYS A 234 14.28 2.71 -22.54
N PHE A 235 15.49 2.20 -22.39
CA PHE A 235 16.71 2.99 -22.20
C PHE A 235 17.59 2.89 -23.43
N ILE A 236 17.93 4.02 -24.05
CA ILE A 236 18.86 4.10 -25.19
C ILE A 236 20.15 4.70 -24.66
N THR A 237 21.26 4.00 -24.84
CA THR A 237 22.56 4.44 -24.32
C THR A 237 23.65 4.28 -25.31
N GLY A 238 24.54 5.27 -25.34
CA GLY A 238 25.83 5.16 -26.01
C GLY A 238 26.79 4.22 -25.27
N PRO A 239 28.08 4.18 -25.72
CA PRO A 239 29.10 3.33 -25.11
C PRO A 239 29.30 3.70 -23.63
N SER A 240 28.98 2.80 -22.75
CA SER A 240 29.10 2.98 -21.29
C SER A 240 29.37 1.64 -20.61
N ASN A 241 30.02 1.67 -19.44
CA ASN A 241 30.34 0.51 -18.63
C ASN A 241 29.19 0.12 -17.67
N LEU A 242 27.96 0.57 -17.95
CA LEU A 242 26.82 0.29 -17.11
C LEU A 242 26.41 -1.18 -17.19
N ILE A 243 26.18 -1.79 -16.04
CA ILE A 243 25.76 -3.20 -15.92
C ILE A 243 24.31 -3.34 -16.38
N HIS A 244 24.07 -4.21 -17.36
CA HIS A 244 22.74 -4.54 -17.82
C HIS A 244 21.91 -5.18 -16.70
N ARG A 245 20.72 -4.66 -16.47
CA ARG A 245 19.73 -5.29 -15.59
C ARG A 245 18.59 -5.86 -16.42
N LYS A 246 18.18 -7.09 -16.12
CA LYS A 246 17.09 -7.83 -16.82
C LYS A 246 15.74 -7.08 -16.80
N GLU A 247 15.56 -6.20 -15.83
CA GLU A 247 14.33 -5.44 -15.60
C GLU A 247 14.18 -4.23 -16.53
N LEU A 248 15.24 -3.88 -17.31
CA LEU A 248 15.26 -2.69 -18.15
C LEU A 248 15.55 -3.05 -19.60
N THR A 249 14.62 -2.73 -20.50
CA THR A 249 14.85 -2.87 -21.95
C THR A 249 15.87 -1.82 -22.41
N THR A 250 17.10 -2.26 -22.68
CA THR A 250 18.20 -1.38 -23.07
C THR A 250 18.58 -1.57 -24.52
N LYS A 251 18.70 -0.45 -25.26
CA LYS A 251 19.23 -0.41 -26.62
C LYS A 251 20.58 0.33 -26.63
N LYS A 252 21.60 -0.32 -27.05
CA LYS A 252 22.93 0.30 -27.27
C LYS A 252 23.01 0.91 -28.66
N ILE A 253 23.62 2.09 -28.75
CA ILE A 253 23.93 2.83 -29.98
C ILE A 253 25.36 3.34 -29.87
N VAL A 254 25.90 3.89 -30.95
CA VAL A 254 27.25 4.45 -30.98
C VAL A 254 27.21 5.95 -31.23
N SER A 255 26.54 6.41 -32.27
CA SER A 255 26.52 7.82 -32.69
C SER A 255 25.23 8.55 -32.27
N ALA A 256 25.27 9.88 -32.34
CA ALA A 256 24.10 10.72 -32.11
C ALA A 256 22.99 10.47 -33.14
N ASP A 257 23.37 10.23 -34.39
CA ASP A 257 22.43 9.91 -35.46
C ASP A 257 21.70 8.59 -35.17
N GLU A 258 22.43 7.56 -34.72
CA GLU A 258 21.82 6.30 -34.31
C GLU A 258 20.86 6.52 -33.14
N MET A 259 21.24 7.34 -32.15
CA MET A 259 20.36 7.69 -31.00
C MET A 259 19.10 8.38 -31.52
N PHE A 260 19.20 9.35 -32.39
CA PHE A 260 18.07 10.08 -32.96
C PHE A 260 17.11 9.15 -33.71
N VAL A 261 17.64 8.28 -34.57
CA VAL A 261 16.83 7.28 -35.29
C VAL A 261 16.11 6.35 -34.35
N GLU A 262 16.80 5.86 -33.31
CA GLU A 262 16.21 4.91 -32.35
C GLU A 262 15.18 5.58 -31.44
N VAL A 263 15.37 6.86 -31.07
CA VAL A 263 14.37 7.66 -30.36
C VAL A 263 13.13 7.83 -31.23
N LYS A 264 13.26 8.25 -32.50
CA LYS A 264 12.12 8.39 -33.42
C LYS A 264 11.33 7.10 -33.60
N LYS A 265 11.99 5.95 -33.73
CA LYS A 265 11.34 4.62 -33.81
C LYS A 265 10.57 4.24 -32.55
N SER A 266 10.95 4.80 -31.42
CA SER A 266 10.36 4.46 -30.11
C SER A 266 9.18 5.33 -29.73
N LEU A 267 8.91 6.40 -30.46
CA LEU A 267 7.73 7.26 -30.26
C LEU A 267 6.45 6.64 -30.86
N PRO A 268 5.25 6.94 -30.33
CA PRO A 268 5.00 7.86 -29.21
C PRO A 268 5.22 7.20 -27.84
N VAL A 269 5.63 8.01 -26.85
CA VAL A 269 5.75 7.63 -25.45
C VAL A 269 5.12 8.69 -24.56
N ASP A 270 4.72 8.30 -23.34
CA ASP A 270 4.11 9.22 -22.38
C ASP A 270 5.15 10.05 -21.61
N VAL A 271 6.37 9.51 -21.46
CA VAL A 271 7.49 10.16 -20.79
C VAL A 271 8.71 10.06 -21.67
N LEU A 272 9.28 11.22 -22.03
CA LEU A 272 10.55 11.30 -22.73
C LEU A 272 11.57 12.05 -21.85
N SER A 273 12.67 11.39 -21.50
CA SER A 273 13.79 11.99 -20.76
C SER A 273 15.04 11.92 -21.61
N LEU A 274 15.52 13.08 -22.03
CA LEU A 274 16.73 13.24 -22.82
C LEU A 274 17.85 13.73 -21.90
N ILE A 275 18.66 12.80 -21.39
CA ILE A 275 19.82 13.10 -20.56
C ILE A 275 21.07 12.70 -21.36
N HIS A 276 21.47 13.61 -22.20
CA HIS A 276 22.76 13.57 -22.90
C HIS A 276 23.37 14.96 -22.79
N ILE A 277 24.56 15.01 -22.38
CA ILE A 277 25.39 16.22 -22.36
C ILE A 277 26.55 15.98 -23.32
#